data_38ee4df7f8145edf9933dea6781b1fd4
#
_entry.id   38ee4df7f8145edf9933dea6781b1fd4
#
_cell.length_a   1.000
_cell.length_b   1.000
_cell.length_c   1.000
_cell.angle_alpha   90.00
_cell.angle_beta   90.00
_cell.angle_gamma   90.00
#
_symmetry.space_group_name_H-M   'P 1'
#
loop_
_entity.id
_entity.type
_entity.pdbx_description
1 polymer ?
#
loop_
_entity_poly.entity_id
_entity_poly.type
_entity_poly.pdbx_seq_one_letter_code
_entity_poly.pdbx_strand_id
1 'polypeptide(L)'
;MKNFKKLIAVVLTVILSLSVMSVVSFASTTDSLKRTDDGTWLYMENGEHNADYTGLVKYYDTWYYVENGVLNWNYTGPTEYYGTTYYVIKGILEWDYSSLVYVNDVWHYVENGVYSNDYTGLTKYYGTWYYVEDGVLNWDYTGLTKYYDTWYYVEDSVLNWNYTGLTQYYDTWYYVEDGVLNWNKNGLYNYYGNEWCYLTNGQIDTYYTGLVNYYGTWYYVEEGFLNWDYCSLTNYYGTYYGVVNGVLDWNFSGVLRYGTTLYYVRNGVLDWNYKGKAMYCTGKTYTFRNGAAIDYDGYVADAAQALALIKYYEAKGATQLHW
;
A
#
# COMPACT_ATOMS: atom_id res chain seq x y z
N MET A 1 17.69 11.32 11.58
CA MET A 1 19.10 11.72 11.56
C MET A 1 20.12 10.60 11.86
N LYS A 2 19.80 9.56 12.62
CA LYS A 2 20.73 8.43 12.87
C LYS A 2 20.89 7.47 11.69
N ASN A 3 19.87 7.30 10.84
CA ASN A 3 19.90 6.36 9.71
C ASN A 3 20.56 6.95 8.45
N PHE A 4 20.58 8.27 8.31
CA PHE A 4 21.26 8.95 7.21
C PHE A 4 22.79 8.86 7.30
N LYS A 5 23.32 8.82 8.54
CA LYS A 5 24.77 8.63 8.77
C LYS A 5 25.24 7.18 8.48
N LYS A 6 24.35 6.19 8.59
CA LYS A 6 24.68 4.79 8.25
C LYS A 6 24.72 4.57 6.73
N LEU A 7 23.84 5.23 5.99
CA LEU A 7 23.84 5.14 4.53
C LEU A 7 25.08 5.77 3.91
N ILE A 8 25.51 6.92 4.42
CA ILE A 8 26.75 7.58 3.97
C ILE A 8 27.99 6.76 4.35
N ALA A 9 27.99 6.06 5.49
CA ALA A 9 29.09 5.20 5.89
C ALA A 9 29.22 3.95 5.00
N VAL A 10 28.11 3.36 4.54
CA VAL A 10 28.13 2.21 3.63
C VAL A 10 28.58 2.63 2.23
N VAL A 11 28.12 3.76 1.71
CA VAL A 11 28.54 4.30 0.42
C VAL A 11 30.01 4.73 0.45
N LEU A 12 30.50 5.32 1.55
CA LEU A 12 31.93 5.65 1.68
C LEU A 12 32.81 4.39 1.86
N THR A 13 32.30 3.33 2.49
CA THR A 13 33.07 2.09 2.67
C THR A 13 33.22 1.35 1.33
N VAL A 14 32.19 1.36 0.48
CA VAL A 14 32.27 0.80 -0.88
C VAL A 14 33.20 1.63 -1.78
N ILE A 15 33.17 2.96 -1.66
CA ILE A 15 34.09 3.83 -2.43
C ILE A 15 35.53 3.72 -1.91
N LEU A 16 35.76 3.48 -0.61
CA LEU A 16 37.08 3.30 -0.04
C LEU A 16 37.65 1.89 -0.28
N SER A 17 36.81 0.87 -0.47
CA SER A 17 37.27 -0.47 -0.85
C SER A 17 37.68 -0.55 -2.33
N LEU A 18 37.16 0.34 -3.18
CA LEU A 18 37.61 0.49 -4.58
C LEU A 18 38.91 1.30 -4.71
N SER A 19 39.33 2.06 -3.69
CA SER A 19 40.53 2.90 -3.74
C SER A 19 41.79 2.26 -3.12
N VAL A 20 41.72 1.03 -2.61
CA VAL A 20 42.86 0.28 -2.09
C VAL A 20 43.13 -0.99 -2.91
N MET A 21 42.83 -0.97 -4.20
CA MET A 21 43.59 -1.81 -5.09
C MET A 21 44.91 -1.08 -5.29
N SER A 22 45.86 -1.37 -4.39
CA SER A 22 47.28 -1.12 -4.62
C SER A 22 47.59 -1.48 -6.04
N VAL A 23 48.17 -0.51 -6.75
CA VAL A 23 48.91 -0.79 -7.99
C VAL A 23 50.01 -1.79 -7.64
N VAL A 24 49.68 -3.05 -7.60
CA VAL A 24 50.71 -4.08 -7.80
C VAL A 24 51.02 -3.99 -9.29
N SER A 25 52.08 -3.30 -9.61
CA SER A 25 52.69 -3.38 -10.90
C SER A 25 53.12 -4.86 -11.08
N PHE A 26 52.21 -5.67 -11.55
CA PHE A 26 52.61 -6.93 -12.14
C PHE A 26 53.23 -6.60 -13.50
N ALA A 27 54.45 -7.04 -13.66
CA ALA A 27 55.11 -7.13 -14.93
C ALA A 27 54.11 -7.63 -15.98
N SER A 28 54.06 -6.95 -17.12
CA SER A 28 53.32 -7.24 -18.30
C SER A 28 52.88 -8.71 -18.39
N THR A 29 51.73 -9.04 -17.85
CA THR A 29 51.04 -10.28 -18.17
C THR A 29 50.53 -10.11 -19.59
N THR A 30 50.96 -11.00 -20.45
CA THR A 30 50.60 -11.05 -21.89
C THR A 30 49.18 -11.58 -22.10
N ASP A 31 48.36 -11.55 -21.05
CA ASP A 31 46.95 -11.98 -21.09
C ASP A 31 46.12 -10.92 -21.79
N SER A 32 45.60 -11.22 -22.96
CA SER A 32 44.91 -10.25 -23.78
C SER A 32 44.17 -10.91 -24.95
N LEU A 33 43.35 -10.13 -25.65
CA LEU A 33 42.74 -10.53 -26.90
C LEU A 33 43.68 -10.22 -28.07
N LYS A 34 43.91 -11.18 -28.96
CA LYS A 34 44.70 -11.02 -30.18
C LYS A 34 43.86 -11.36 -31.40
N ARG A 35 43.86 -10.44 -32.39
CA ARG A 35 43.15 -10.66 -33.64
C ARG A 35 44.04 -11.44 -34.60
N THR A 36 43.50 -12.47 -35.21
CA THR A 36 44.12 -13.25 -36.27
C THR A 36 43.88 -12.64 -37.65
N ASP A 37 44.57 -13.13 -38.68
CA ASP A 37 44.47 -12.58 -40.05
C ASP A 37 43.08 -12.80 -40.67
N ASP A 38 42.35 -13.83 -40.25
CA ASP A 38 40.98 -14.12 -40.68
C ASP A 38 39.93 -13.32 -39.91
N GLY A 39 40.37 -12.49 -38.95
CA GLY A 39 39.49 -11.61 -38.18
C GLY A 39 38.97 -12.19 -36.89
N THR A 40 39.32 -13.42 -36.52
CA THR A 40 38.96 -14.05 -35.25
C THR A 40 39.75 -13.42 -34.08
N TRP A 41 39.12 -13.27 -32.92
CA TRP A 41 39.78 -12.80 -31.72
C TRP A 41 40.02 -13.98 -30.76
N LEU A 42 41.27 -14.22 -30.43
CA LEU A 42 41.72 -15.28 -29.53
C LEU A 42 42.13 -14.74 -28.18
N TYR A 43 41.81 -15.48 -27.13
CA TYR A 43 42.32 -15.19 -25.79
C TYR A 43 43.72 -15.78 -25.64
N MET A 44 44.62 -14.90 -25.29
CA MET A 44 46.03 -15.24 -25.09
C MET A 44 46.32 -15.17 -23.59
N GLU A 45 46.85 -16.26 -23.04
CA GLU A 45 47.36 -16.34 -21.67
C GLU A 45 48.86 -16.64 -21.71
N ASN A 46 49.64 -15.80 -21.02
CA ASN A 46 51.13 -15.89 -21.10
C ASN A 46 51.71 -15.92 -22.52
N GLY A 47 50.99 -15.32 -23.48
CA GLY A 47 51.43 -15.25 -24.90
C GLY A 47 51.03 -16.43 -25.77
N GLU A 48 50.37 -17.44 -25.22
CA GLU A 48 49.85 -18.60 -25.94
C GLU A 48 48.31 -18.59 -25.96
N HIS A 49 47.70 -19.17 -27.01
CA HIS A 49 46.25 -19.29 -27.11
C HIS A 49 45.74 -20.30 -26.07
N ASN A 50 44.90 -19.81 -25.12
CA ASN A 50 44.23 -20.69 -24.18
C ASN A 50 42.83 -21.05 -24.70
N ALA A 51 42.71 -22.22 -25.34
CA ALA A 51 41.48 -22.73 -25.92
C ALA A 51 40.45 -23.24 -24.88
N ASP A 52 40.87 -23.43 -23.63
CA ASP A 52 39.99 -23.92 -22.53
C ASP A 52 39.33 -22.79 -21.77
N TYR A 53 39.73 -21.55 -21.99
CA TYR A 53 39.20 -20.41 -21.25
C TYR A 53 37.80 -20.04 -21.73
N THR A 54 36.85 -19.92 -20.78
CA THR A 54 35.51 -19.35 -20.99
C THR A 54 35.21 -18.36 -19.87
N GLY A 55 34.87 -17.13 -20.24
CA GLY A 55 34.59 -16.07 -19.27
C GLY A 55 34.84 -14.65 -19.79
N LEU A 56 34.90 -13.69 -18.87
CA LEU A 56 35.16 -12.28 -19.20
C LEU A 56 36.64 -11.96 -19.29
N VAL A 57 37.01 -11.25 -20.33
CA VAL A 57 38.37 -10.74 -20.56
C VAL A 57 38.31 -9.24 -20.80
N LYS A 58 39.12 -8.49 -20.07
CA LYS A 58 39.25 -7.06 -20.29
C LYS A 58 40.25 -6.77 -21.40
N TYR A 59 39.83 -6.04 -22.43
CA TYR A 59 40.70 -5.55 -23.49
C TYR A 59 40.50 -4.05 -23.68
N TYR A 60 41.54 -3.27 -23.42
CA TYR A 60 41.45 -1.82 -23.18
C TYR A 60 40.43 -1.49 -22.06
N ASP A 61 39.42 -0.69 -22.35
CA ASP A 61 38.42 -0.29 -21.37
C ASP A 61 37.12 -1.07 -21.44
N THR A 62 37.08 -2.15 -22.25
CA THR A 62 35.88 -2.94 -22.51
C THR A 62 36.10 -4.39 -22.06
N TRP A 63 35.03 -4.99 -21.52
CA TRP A 63 35.02 -6.40 -21.16
C TRP A 63 34.29 -7.20 -22.22
N TYR A 64 34.90 -8.27 -22.63
CA TYR A 64 34.43 -9.16 -23.69
C TYR A 64 34.23 -10.57 -23.17
N TYR A 65 33.23 -11.27 -23.73
CA TYR A 65 32.98 -12.67 -23.42
C TYR A 65 33.73 -13.57 -24.39
N VAL A 66 34.52 -14.41 -23.82
CA VAL A 66 35.29 -15.45 -24.53
C VAL A 66 34.69 -16.81 -24.22
N GLU A 67 34.55 -17.66 -25.22
CA GLU A 67 34.10 -19.03 -25.10
C GLU A 67 35.08 -19.95 -25.81
N ASN A 68 35.60 -20.94 -25.08
CA ASN A 68 36.62 -21.88 -25.60
C ASN A 68 37.79 -21.14 -26.24
N GLY A 69 38.31 -20.13 -25.59
CA GLY A 69 39.44 -19.33 -26.05
C GLY A 69 39.16 -18.35 -27.18
N VAL A 70 37.92 -18.23 -27.67
CA VAL A 70 37.54 -17.39 -28.81
C VAL A 70 36.49 -16.36 -28.35
N LEU A 71 36.63 -15.09 -28.71
CA LEU A 71 35.65 -14.06 -28.44
C LEU A 71 34.34 -14.40 -29.17
N ASN A 72 33.25 -14.55 -28.42
CA ASN A 72 31.95 -14.89 -28.94
C ASN A 72 31.01 -13.67 -29.03
N TRP A 73 30.95 -13.06 -30.23
CA TRP A 73 30.07 -11.92 -30.52
C TRP A 73 28.56 -12.25 -30.52
N ASN A 74 28.21 -13.53 -30.53
CA ASN A 74 26.81 -13.95 -30.54
C ASN A 74 26.27 -14.22 -29.13
N TYR A 75 27.14 -14.26 -28.13
CA TYR A 75 26.73 -14.54 -26.78
C TYR A 75 25.93 -13.38 -26.17
N THR A 76 24.76 -13.69 -25.66
CA THR A 76 23.96 -12.80 -24.82
C THR A 76 23.41 -13.60 -23.65
N GLY A 77 23.79 -13.24 -22.43
CA GLY A 77 23.41 -14.00 -21.25
C GLY A 77 24.27 -13.71 -20.03
N PRO A 78 24.05 -14.46 -18.94
CA PRO A 78 24.79 -14.32 -17.69
C PRO A 78 26.20 -14.93 -17.82
N THR A 79 27.16 -14.30 -17.17
CA THR A 79 28.48 -14.88 -16.98
C THR A 79 29.01 -14.53 -15.59
N GLU A 80 29.65 -15.51 -14.95
CA GLU A 80 30.25 -15.31 -13.63
C GLU A 80 31.69 -14.85 -13.74
N TYR A 81 32.06 -13.85 -12.97
CA TYR A 81 33.43 -13.40 -12.86
C TYR A 81 33.72 -12.96 -11.41
N TYR A 82 34.64 -13.63 -10.76
CA TYR A 82 35.01 -13.45 -9.34
C TYR A 82 33.81 -13.45 -8.38
N GLY A 83 32.87 -14.37 -8.57
CA GLY A 83 31.69 -14.52 -7.70
C GLY A 83 30.57 -13.50 -7.93
N THR A 84 30.67 -12.67 -8.97
CA THR A 84 29.64 -11.74 -9.42
C THR A 84 29.11 -12.19 -10.78
N THR A 85 27.80 -12.24 -10.92
CA THR A 85 27.13 -12.55 -12.19
C THR A 85 26.88 -11.27 -12.98
N TYR A 86 27.44 -11.19 -14.15
CA TYR A 86 27.30 -10.09 -15.11
C TYR A 86 26.39 -10.49 -16.27
N TYR A 87 25.79 -9.51 -16.91
CA TYR A 87 24.99 -9.72 -18.11
C TYR A 87 25.71 -9.20 -19.34
N VAL A 88 26.00 -10.10 -20.26
CA VAL A 88 26.70 -9.83 -21.53
C VAL A 88 25.67 -9.69 -22.64
N ILE A 89 25.85 -8.70 -23.52
CA ILE A 89 25.03 -8.49 -24.72
C ILE A 89 25.95 -8.54 -25.95
N LYS A 90 25.73 -9.52 -26.83
CA LYS A 90 26.51 -9.67 -28.07
C LYS A 90 28.02 -9.63 -27.82
N GLY A 91 28.45 -10.43 -26.84
CA GLY A 91 29.85 -10.59 -26.50
C GLY A 91 30.47 -9.45 -25.69
N ILE A 92 29.74 -8.43 -25.34
CA ILE A 92 30.22 -7.25 -24.59
C ILE A 92 29.46 -7.10 -23.26
N LEU A 93 30.17 -6.80 -22.19
CA LEU A 93 29.57 -6.41 -20.93
C LEU A 93 29.17 -4.92 -21.00
N GLU A 94 27.86 -4.67 -21.02
CA GLU A 94 27.29 -3.34 -21.11
C GLU A 94 26.98 -2.80 -19.71
N TRP A 95 27.84 -1.90 -19.21
CA TRP A 95 27.72 -1.33 -17.87
C TRP A 95 26.51 -0.42 -17.68
N ASP A 96 25.95 0.13 -18.75
CA ASP A 96 24.78 1.02 -18.67
C ASP A 96 23.46 0.24 -18.77
N TYR A 97 23.52 -1.08 -18.90
CA TYR A 97 22.33 -1.89 -19.04
C TYR A 97 21.66 -2.16 -17.69
N SER A 98 20.43 -1.63 -17.54
CA SER A 98 19.60 -1.87 -16.38
C SER A 98 18.18 -2.21 -16.82
N SER A 99 17.74 -3.46 -16.63
CA SER A 99 16.42 -3.94 -17.05
C SER A 99 16.15 -5.37 -16.59
N LEU A 100 14.95 -5.87 -16.89
CA LEU A 100 14.61 -7.29 -16.76
C LEU A 100 15.22 -8.10 -17.93
N VAL A 101 15.74 -9.25 -17.60
CA VAL A 101 16.27 -10.25 -18.56
C VAL A 101 15.65 -11.61 -18.27
N TYR A 102 15.28 -12.32 -19.35
CA TYR A 102 14.72 -13.68 -19.24
C TYR A 102 15.80 -14.72 -19.50
N VAL A 103 16.11 -15.51 -18.50
CA VAL A 103 17.16 -16.53 -18.56
C VAL A 103 16.71 -17.78 -17.77
N ASN A 104 16.81 -18.96 -18.37
CA ASN A 104 16.45 -20.24 -17.76
C ASN A 104 15.04 -20.24 -17.15
N ASP A 105 14.07 -19.74 -17.91
CA ASP A 105 12.65 -19.63 -17.51
C ASP A 105 12.35 -18.71 -16.34
N VAL A 106 13.30 -17.83 -15.96
CA VAL A 106 13.17 -16.85 -14.89
C VAL A 106 13.50 -15.45 -15.39
N TRP A 107 12.72 -14.46 -14.94
CA TRP A 107 13.00 -13.05 -15.15
C TRP A 107 13.88 -12.52 -14.01
N HIS A 108 15.06 -12.04 -14.35
CA HIS A 108 16.01 -11.45 -13.41
C HIS A 108 16.14 -9.95 -13.64
N TYR A 109 16.41 -9.21 -12.58
CA TYR A 109 16.76 -7.81 -12.68
C TYR A 109 18.26 -7.63 -12.76
N VAL A 110 18.68 -6.89 -13.78
CA VAL A 110 20.06 -6.48 -14.00
C VAL A 110 20.14 -4.97 -13.76
N GLU A 111 21.11 -4.54 -13.00
CA GLU A 111 21.43 -3.14 -12.76
C GLU A 111 22.89 -2.86 -13.10
N ASN A 112 23.11 -1.89 -14.01
CA ASN A 112 24.47 -1.53 -14.45
C ASN A 112 25.29 -2.75 -14.89
N GLY A 113 24.68 -3.64 -15.68
CA GLY A 113 25.32 -4.83 -16.21
C GLY A 113 25.51 -5.98 -15.23
N VAL A 114 25.05 -5.84 -13.97
CA VAL A 114 25.21 -6.83 -12.88
C VAL A 114 23.83 -7.37 -12.48
N TYR A 115 23.74 -8.68 -12.23
CA TYR A 115 22.55 -9.26 -11.61
C TYR A 115 22.41 -8.74 -10.19
N SER A 116 21.29 -8.07 -9.91
CA SER A 116 21.01 -7.47 -8.62
C SER A 116 20.10 -8.38 -7.80
N ASN A 117 20.70 -9.29 -7.03
CA ASN A 117 19.96 -10.31 -6.27
C ASN A 117 19.30 -9.77 -4.98
N ASP A 118 19.54 -8.53 -4.63
CA ASP A 118 18.99 -7.84 -3.45
C ASP A 118 18.00 -6.71 -3.82
N TYR A 119 17.75 -6.50 -5.11
CA TYR A 119 16.80 -5.49 -5.54
C TYR A 119 15.37 -5.94 -5.28
N THR A 120 14.62 -5.13 -4.54
CA THR A 120 13.19 -5.29 -4.35
C THR A 120 12.48 -3.97 -4.63
N GLY A 121 11.54 -3.99 -5.59
CA GLY A 121 10.82 -2.77 -5.99
C GLY A 121 10.30 -2.81 -7.43
N LEU A 122 9.93 -1.64 -7.94
CA LEU A 122 9.40 -1.49 -9.30
C LEU A 122 10.52 -1.25 -10.32
N THR A 123 10.46 -1.97 -11.41
CA THR A 123 11.30 -1.74 -12.59
C THR A 123 10.45 -1.65 -13.85
N LYS A 124 10.91 -0.86 -14.83
CA LYS A 124 10.18 -0.66 -16.09
C LYS A 124 10.76 -1.53 -17.20
N TYR A 125 9.90 -2.32 -17.87
CA TYR A 125 10.25 -3.12 -19.02
C TYR A 125 9.26 -2.92 -20.16
N TYR A 126 9.73 -2.50 -21.33
CA TYR A 126 8.91 -2.17 -22.51
C TYR A 126 7.66 -1.31 -22.23
N GLY A 127 7.79 -0.33 -21.32
CA GLY A 127 6.71 0.62 -21.01
C GLY A 127 5.82 0.21 -19.85
N THR A 128 5.87 -1.05 -19.41
CA THR A 128 5.13 -1.60 -18.26
C THR A 128 6.01 -1.65 -17.01
N TRP A 129 5.43 -1.39 -15.85
CA TRP A 129 6.09 -1.47 -14.56
C TRP A 129 5.82 -2.82 -13.91
N TYR A 130 6.87 -3.48 -13.48
CA TYR A 130 6.84 -4.79 -12.84
C TYR A 130 7.45 -4.77 -11.46
N TYR A 131 6.96 -5.61 -10.58
CA TYR A 131 7.50 -5.79 -9.24
C TYR A 131 8.53 -6.92 -9.23
N VAL A 132 9.70 -6.57 -8.71
CA VAL A 132 10.83 -7.47 -8.50
C VAL A 132 11.02 -7.67 -7.01
N GLU A 133 11.31 -8.88 -6.58
CA GLU A 133 11.66 -9.22 -5.21
C GLU A 133 12.95 -10.06 -5.21
N ASP A 134 13.93 -9.61 -4.43
CA ASP A 134 15.24 -10.26 -4.33
C ASP A 134 15.85 -10.55 -5.73
N GLY A 135 15.78 -9.57 -6.63
CA GLY A 135 16.33 -9.64 -7.98
C GLY A 135 15.53 -10.45 -8.99
N VAL A 136 14.40 -11.03 -8.61
CA VAL A 136 13.56 -11.87 -9.47
C VAL A 136 12.16 -11.28 -9.59
N LEU A 137 11.58 -11.34 -10.79
CA LEU A 137 10.19 -10.93 -11.02
C LEU A 137 9.24 -11.86 -10.24
N ASN A 138 8.50 -11.30 -9.29
CA ASN A 138 7.54 -12.04 -8.48
C ASN A 138 6.12 -11.91 -9.05
N TRP A 139 5.67 -12.92 -9.82
CA TRP A 139 4.36 -12.92 -10.47
C TRP A 139 3.17 -13.00 -9.51
N ASP A 140 3.38 -13.45 -8.28
CA ASP A 140 2.32 -13.64 -7.29
C ASP A 140 2.12 -12.40 -6.42
N TYR A 141 2.93 -11.34 -6.59
CA TYR A 141 2.84 -10.16 -5.75
C TYR A 141 1.64 -9.30 -6.11
N THR A 142 0.77 -9.09 -5.12
CA THR A 142 -0.32 -8.11 -5.17
C THR A 142 -0.32 -7.29 -3.88
N GLY A 143 -0.26 -5.97 -4.01
CA GLY A 143 -0.21 -5.08 -2.84
C GLY A 143 0.44 -3.73 -3.11
N LEU A 144 0.78 -3.01 -2.03
CA LEU A 144 1.46 -1.72 -2.12
C LEU A 144 2.96 -1.88 -2.15
N THR A 145 3.60 -1.20 -3.07
CA THR A 145 5.06 -1.06 -3.12
C THR A 145 5.48 0.40 -3.26
N LYS A 146 6.60 0.74 -2.68
CA LYS A 146 7.13 2.10 -2.74
C LYS A 146 8.17 2.24 -3.83
N TYR A 147 8.00 3.27 -4.69
CA TYR A 147 9.01 3.66 -5.67
C TYR A 147 9.32 5.15 -5.51
N TYR A 148 10.55 5.48 -5.18
CA TYR A 148 10.96 6.78 -4.63
C TYR A 148 10.09 7.18 -3.43
N ASP A 149 9.36 8.29 -3.48
CA ASP A 149 8.52 8.79 -2.39
C ASP A 149 7.03 8.48 -2.56
N THR A 150 6.67 7.71 -3.56
CA THR A 150 5.29 7.39 -3.92
C THR A 150 4.98 5.91 -3.73
N TRP A 151 3.80 5.60 -3.21
CA TRP A 151 3.29 4.25 -3.07
C TRP A 151 2.36 3.92 -4.22
N TYR A 152 2.58 2.77 -4.82
CA TYR A 152 1.83 2.26 -5.97
C TYR A 152 1.18 0.93 -5.66
N TYR A 153 0.04 0.69 -6.28
CA TYR A 153 -0.64 -0.59 -6.21
C TYR A 153 -0.23 -1.49 -7.37
N VAL A 154 0.21 -2.66 -7.01
CA VAL A 154 0.62 -3.73 -7.91
C VAL A 154 -0.38 -4.86 -7.82
N GLU A 155 -0.76 -5.44 -8.94
CA GLU A 155 -1.61 -6.62 -9.04
C GLU A 155 -0.95 -7.61 -10.00
N ASP A 156 -0.75 -8.85 -9.54
CA ASP A 156 -0.09 -9.91 -10.29
C ASP A 156 1.24 -9.41 -10.88
N SER A 157 2.08 -8.82 -10.04
CA SER A 157 3.39 -8.24 -10.38
C SER A 157 3.37 -6.97 -11.25
N VAL A 158 2.23 -6.56 -11.78
CA VAL A 158 2.12 -5.40 -12.68
C VAL A 158 1.49 -4.22 -11.94
N LEU A 159 2.06 -3.02 -12.11
CA LEU A 159 1.49 -1.81 -11.58
C LEU A 159 0.13 -1.55 -12.25
N ASN A 160 -0.94 -1.55 -11.43
CA ASN A 160 -2.30 -1.38 -11.91
C ASN A 160 -2.78 0.07 -11.75
N TRP A 161 -2.69 0.87 -12.81
CA TRP A 161 -3.16 2.26 -12.87
C TRP A 161 -4.67 2.43 -12.81
N ASN A 162 -5.44 1.36 -13.02
CA ASN A 162 -6.89 1.43 -13.01
C ASN A 162 -7.50 1.08 -11.63
N TYR A 163 -6.67 0.67 -10.68
CA TYR A 163 -7.16 0.29 -9.36
C TYR A 163 -7.53 1.53 -8.55
N THR A 164 -8.77 1.56 -8.09
CA THR A 164 -9.26 2.55 -7.11
C THR A 164 -10.05 1.82 -6.06
N GLY A 165 -9.60 1.89 -4.79
CA GLY A 165 -10.21 1.15 -3.70
C GLY A 165 -9.33 1.08 -2.46
N LEU A 166 -9.72 0.22 -1.53
CA LEU A 166 -8.95 -0.06 -0.33
C LEU A 166 -8.03 -1.26 -0.55
N THR A 167 -6.80 -1.14 -0.11
CA THR A 167 -5.84 -2.24 -0.05
C THR A 167 -5.16 -2.28 1.31
N GLN A 168 -4.85 -3.49 1.78
CA GLN A 168 -4.18 -3.67 3.05
C GLN A 168 -2.66 -3.73 2.84
N TYR A 169 -1.94 -3.02 3.71
CA TYR A 169 -0.49 -3.12 3.81
C TYR A 169 -0.11 -3.26 5.28
N TYR A 170 0.46 -4.39 5.65
CA TYR A 170 0.55 -4.85 7.04
C TYR A 170 -0.85 -4.84 7.70
N ASP A 171 -0.99 -4.22 8.86
CA ASP A 171 -2.24 -4.20 9.62
C ASP A 171 -3.12 -2.96 9.32
N THR A 172 -2.77 -2.17 8.29
CA THR A 172 -3.45 -0.92 7.99
C THR A 172 -4.07 -0.95 6.60
N TRP A 173 -5.29 -0.45 6.48
CA TRP A 173 -5.98 -0.27 5.21
C TRP A 173 -5.75 1.12 4.64
N TYR A 174 -5.38 1.17 3.38
CA TYR A 174 -5.07 2.40 2.64
C TYR A 174 -5.98 2.57 1.43
N TYR A 175 -6.29 3.82 1.12
CA TYR A 175 -7.04 4.19 -0.07
C TYR A 175 -6.09 4.49 -1.23
N VAL A 176 -6.29 3.74 -2.29
CA VAL A 176 -5.60 3.91 -3.57
C VAL A 176 -6.56 4.54 -4.57
N GLU A 177 -6.08 5.46 -5.38
CA GLU A 177 -6.80 6.09 -6.48
C GLU A 177 -5.91 6.08 -7.72
N ASP A 178 -6.44 5.52 -8.82
CA ASP A 178 -5.71 5.39 -10.08
C ASP A 178 -4.31 4.78 -9.90
N GLY A 179 -4.23 3.68 -9.13
CA GLY A 179 -2.99 2.94 -8.87
C GLY A 179 -2.03 3.59 -7.89
N VAL A 180 -2.36 4.75 -7.33
CA VAL A 180 -1.49 5.51 -6.40
C VAL A 180 -2.17 5.68 -5.05
N LEU A 181 -1.42 5.49 -3.96
CA LEU A 181 -1.93 5.74 -2.62
C LEU A 181 -2.23 7.23 -2.44
N ASN A 182 -3.49 7.55 -2.12
CA ASN A 182 -3.95 8.93 -1.97
C ASN A 182 -4.00 9.35 -0.49
N TRP A 183 -2.95 10.01 -0.02
CA TRP A 183 -2.85 10.54 1.35
C TRP A 183 -3.80 11.71 1.65
N ASN A 184 -4.43 12.31 0.64
CA ASN A 184 -5.35 13.43 0.82
C ASN A 184 -6.81 12.99 0.97
N LYS A 185 -7.10 11.69 0.82
CA LYS A 185 -8.46 11.18 0.95
C LYS A 185 -8.90 11.21 2.41
N ASN A 186 -10.00 11.93 2.67
CA ASN A 186 -10.61 12.07 3.99
C ASN A 186 -12.12 11.93 3.89
N GLY A 187 -12.76 11.51 4.98
CA GLY A 187 -14.23 11.41 5.08
C GLY A 187 -14.74 10.00 4.83
N LEU A 188 -16.05 9.88 4.65
CA LEU A 188 -16.69 8.60 4.41
C LEU A 188 -16.39 8.07 3.00
N TYR A 189 -16.08 6.79 2.94
CA TYR A 189 -15.85 6.04 1.71
C TYR A 189 -16.66 4.74 1.73
N ASN A 190 -17.47 4.54 0.68
CA ASN A 190 -18.17 3.28 0.47
C ASN A 190 -17.23 2.29 -0.21
N TYR A 191 -16.94 1.19 0.42
CA TYR A 191 -16.00 0.20 -0.13
C TYR A 191 -16.68 -1.09 -0.60
N TYR A 192 -17.90 -1.39 -0.08
CA TYR A 192 -18.67 -2.52 -0.55
C TYR A 192 -20.15 -2.40 -0.16
N GLY A 193 -21.07 -2.38 -1.13
CA GLY A 193 -22.51 -2.34 -0.88
C GLY A 193 -22.93 -1.18 0.04
N ASN A 194 -23.40 -1.52 1.24
CA ASN A 194 -23.75 -0.54 2.29
C ASN A 194 -22.65 -0.38 3.35
N GLU A 195 -21.48 -0.92 3.12
CA GLU A 195 -20.36 -0.84 4.06
C GLU A 195 -19.51 0.40 3.79
N TRP A 196 -19.39 1.22 4.80
CA TRP A 196 -18.69 2.49 4.73
C TRP A 196 -17.64 2.58 5.82
N CYS A 197 -16.47 3.12 5.48
CA CYS A 197 -15.45 3.46 6.45
C CYS A 197 -15.15 4.95 6.45
N TYR A 198 -14.54 5.40 7.53
CA TYR A 198 -14.04 6.76 7.67
C TYR A 198 -12.55 6.80 7.43
N LEU A 199 -12.15 7.63 6.49
CA LEU A 199 -10.75 7.80 6.09
C LEU A 199 -10.20 9.10 6.67
N THR A 200 -8.99 9.01 7.19
CA THR A 200 -8.15 10.15 7.57
C THR A 200 -6.78 9.97 6.91
N ASN A 201 -6.39 10.96 6.09
CA ASN A 201 -5.11 10.92 5.37
C ASN A 201 -4.90 9.60 4.61
N GLY A 202 -5.91 9.17 3.87
CA GLY A 202 -5.85 7.97 3.05
C GLY A 202 -5.83 6.64 3.79
N GLN A 203 -6.06 6.63 5.10
CA GLN A 203 -6.10 5.43 5.94
C GLN A 203 -7.47 5.29 6.61
N ILE A 204 -7.92 4.07 6.87
CA ILE A 204 -9.09 3.85 7.74
C ILE A 204 -8.70 4.28 9.16
N ASP A 205 -9.47 5.24 9.70
CA ASP A 205 -9.27 5.75 11.06
C ASP A 205 -10.13 4.97 12.06
N THR A 206 -9.63 3.85 12.52
CA THR A 206 -10.33 2.98 13.49
C THR A 206 -10.49 3.59 14.88
N TYR A 207 -9.84 4.72 15.15
CA TYR A 207 -10.00 5.45 16.42
C TYR A 207 -11.13 6.48 16.37
N TYR A 208 -11.64 6.80 15.19
CA TYR A 208 -12.69 7.79 15.06
C TYR A 208 -14.04 7.20 15.45
N THR A 209 -14.71 7.86 16.38
CA THR A 209 -16.12 7.62 16.76
C THR A 209 -16.84 8.94 16.88
N GLY A 210 -17.96 9.11 16.14
CA GLY A 210 -18.72 10.36 16.17
C GLY A 210 -19.51 10.64 14.89
N LEU A 211 -20.00 11.88 14.76
CA LEU A 211 -20.76 12.32 13.59
C LEU A 211 -19.86 12.82 12.46
N VAL A 212 -20.14 12.37 11.26
CA VAL A 212 -19.47 12.80 10.01
C VAL A 212 -20.52 13.33 9.03
N ASN A 213 -20.27 14.51 8.47
CA ASN A 213 -21.10 15.03 7.39
C ASN A 213 -20.65 14.47 6.04
N TYR A 214 -21.58 13.91 5.30
CA TYR A 214 -21.37 13.44 3.94
C TYR A 214 -22.52 13.94 3.06
N TYR A 215 -22.20 14.81 2.11
CA TYR A 215 -23.16 15.48 1.21
C TYR A 215 -24.41 16.06 1.90
N GLY A 216 -24.22 16.69 3.06
CA GLY A 216 -25.29 17.35 3.81
C GLY A 216 -26.07 16.46 4.78
N THR A 217 -25.83 15.16 4.77
CA THR A 217 -26.36 14.20 5.74
C THR A 217 -25.29 13.85 6.78
N TRP A 218 -25.68 13.75 8.04
CA TRP A 218 -24.80 13.40 9.13
C TRP A 218 -24.97 11.92 9.49
N TYR A 219 -23.87 11.20 9.50
CA TYR A 219 -23.80 9.77 9.78
C TYR A 219 -23.00 9.52 11.05
N TYR A 220 -23.36 8.47 11.78
CA TYR A 220 -22.62 8.04 12.96
C TYR A 220 -21.61 6.96 12.59
N VAL A 221 -20.38 7.25 12.90
CA VAL A 221 -19.24 6.34 12.74
C VAL A 221 -18.83 5.83 14.11
N GLU A 222 -18.54 4.56 14.22
CA GLU A 222 -18.02 3.91 15.43
C GLU A 222 -16.78 3.10 15.05
N GLU A 223 -15.64 3.39 15.71
CA GLU A 223 -14.37 2.73 15.46
C GLU A 223 -13.97 2.68 13.97
N GLY A 224 -14.21 3.81 13.28
CA GLY A 224 -13.85 3.96 11.85
C GLY A 224 -14.88 3.44 10.86
N PHE A 225 -15.97 2.82 11.29
CA PHE A 225 -16.99 2.28 10.40
C PHE A 225 -18.36 2.89 10.66
N LEU A 226 -19.16 3.07 9.60
CA LEU A 226 -20.52 3.58 9.74
C LEU A 226 -21.38 2.53 10.43
N ASN A 227 -21.97 2.90 11.58
CA ASN A 227 -22.83 2.02 12.34
C ASN A 227 -24.31 2.31 12.04
N TRP A 228 -24.91 1.51 11.15
CA TRP A 228 -26.32 1.62 10.77
C TRP A 228 -27.29 1.23 11.91
N ASP A 229 -26.83 0.46 12.90
CA ASP A 229 -27.66 0.02 14.03
C ASP A 229 -27.68 1.02 15.18
N TYR A 230 -26.87 2.09 15.08
CA TYR A 230 -26.78 3.07 16.15
C TYR A 230 -28.05 3.90 16.26
N CYS A 231 -28.73 3.74 17.39
CA CYS A 231 -29.96 4.48 17.76
C CYS A 231 -29.80 5.06 19.16
N SER A 232 -29.22 6.24 19.27
CA SER A 232 -28.95 6.88 20.58
C SER A 232 -28.68 8.37 20.41
N LEU A 233 -28.30 9.02 21.51
CA LEU A 233 -27.73 10.36 21.48
C LEU A 233 -26.21 10.26 21.28
N THR A 234 -25.66 11.19 20.53
CA THR A 234 -24.21 11.39 20.44
C THR A 234 -23.86 12.85 20.71
N ASN A 235 -22.75 13.08 21.38
CA ASN A 235 -22.23 14.44 21.60
C ASN A 235 -21.36 14.89 20.41
N TYR A 236 -21.66 16.08 19.89
CA TYR A 236 -20.87 16.73 18.89
C TYR A 236 -20.69 18.20 19.23
N TYR A 237 -19.47 18.59 19.55
CA TYR A 237 -19.12 19.95 20.02
C TYR A 237 -20.00 20.49 21.15
N GLY A 238 -20.30 19.64 22.15
CA GLY A 238 -21.06 20.03 23.34
C GLY A 238 -22.56 19.97 23.16
N THR A 239 -23.09 19.67 21.99
CA THR A 239 -24.51 19.46 21.71
C THR A 239 -24.80 17.97 21.53
N TYR A 240 -25.91 17.52 22.13
CA TYR A 240 -26.35 16.13 21.97
C TYR A 240 -27.37 16.01 20.84
N TYR A 241 -27.07 15.18 19.87
CA TYR A 241 -27.90 14.93 18.70
C TYR A 241 -28.50 13.54 18.74
N GLY A 242 -29.72 13.40 18.26
CA GLY A 242 -30.43 12.14 18.12
C GLY A 242 -30.04 11.47 16.80
N VAL A 243 -29.44 10.32 16.92
CA VAL A 243 -29.11 9.46 15.78
C VAL A 243 -30.08 8.28 15.78
N VAL A 244 -30.59 7.94 14.61
CA VAL A 244 -31.50 6.83 14.41
C VAL A 244 -31.05 6.06 13.15
N ASN A 245 -30.80 4.76 13.28
CA ASN A 245 -30.26 3.93 12.22
C ASN A 245 -29.01 4.55 11.59
N GLY A 246 -28.07 4.95 12.42
CA GLY A 246 -26.80 5.53 12.00
C GLY A 246 -26.86 6.94 11.40
N VAL A 247 -28.05 7.56 11.31
CA VAL A 247 -28.25 8.87 10.68
C VAL A 247 -28.80 9.88 11.69
N LEU A 248 -28.26 11.08 11.71
CA LEU A 248 -28.82 12.19 12.44
C LEU A 248 -30.12 12.66 11.72
N ASP A 249 -31.26 12.40 12.33
CA ASP A 249 -32.57 12.78 11.80
C ASP A 249 -33.08 14.10 12.42
N TRP A 250 -32.99 15.20 11.68
CA TRP A 250 -33.46 16.52 12.06
C TRP A 250 -34.99 16.60 12.25
N ASN A 251 -35.76 15.64 11.76
CA ASN A 251 -37.19 15.57 11.93
C ASN A 251 -37.60 14.73 13.13
N PHE A 252 -36.63 13.98 13.72
CA PHE A 252 -36.93 13.13 14.85
C PHE A 252 -37.30 13.96 16.09
N SER A 253 -38.49 13.68 16.65
CA SER A 253 -38.90 14.17 17.97
C SER A 253 -39.48 13.01 18.75
N GLY A 254 -38.83 12.65 19.87
CA GLY A 254 -39.19 11.46 20.62
C GLY A 254 -38.17 11.16 21.71
N VAL A 255 -38.21 9.95 22.21
CA VAL A 255 -37.38 9.50 23.35
C VAL A 255 -36.25 8.59 22.83
N LEU A 256 -35.01 8.94 23.15
CA LEU A 256 -33.83 8.09 22.94
C LEU A 256 -33.17 7.75 24.28
N ARG A 257 -32.52 6.57 24.31
CA ARG A 257 -31.66 6.19 25.42
C ARG A 257 -30.23 6.68 25.18
N TYR A 258 -29.58 7.16 26.23
CA TYR A 258 -28.17 7.44 26.26
C TYR A 258 -27.58 6.98 27.61
N GLY A 259 -26.65 6.05 27.56
CA GLY A 259 -26.18 5.39 28.77
C GLY A 259 -27.31 4.67 29.50
N THR A 260 -27.53 5.04 30.75
CA THR A 260 -28.57 4.45 31.63
C THR A 260 -29.83 5.30 31.73
N THR A 261 -29.98 6.33 30.90
CA THR A 261 -31.10 7.30 31.04
C THR A 261 -31.80 7.50 29.69
N LEU A 262 -33.11 7.76 29.75
CA LEU A 262 -33.91 8.20 28.60
C LEU A 262 -33.95 9.71 28.53
N TYR A 263 -33.81 10.23 27.33
CA TYR A 263 -33.88 11.68 27.07
C TYR A 263 -34.90 11.99 25.98
N TYR A 264 -35.49 13.19 26.07
CA TYR A 264 -36.37 13.66 25.02
C TYR A 264 -35.61 14.49 23.98
N VAL A 265 -35.77 14.12 22.75
CA VAL A 265 -35.19 14.77 21.58
C VAL A 265 -36.27 15.56 20.87
N ARG A 266 -35.97 16.75 20.39
CA ARG A 266 -36.83 17.58 19.57
C ARG A 266 -36.06 18.05 18.34
N ASN A 267 -36.62 17.77 17.16
CA ASN A 267 -35.97 18.12 15.89
C ASN A 267 -34.50 17.74 15.87
N GLY A 268 -34.21 16.48 16.19
CA GLY A 268 -32.86 15.89 16.15
C GLY A 268 -31.92 16.34 17.28
N VAL A 269 -32.36 17.22 18.20
CA VAL A 269 -31.50 17.74 19.29
C VAL A 269 -32.11 17.42 20.64
N LEU A 270 -31.30 17.10 21.64
CA LEU A 270 -31.72 16.90 23.02
C LEU A 270 -32.35 18.19 23.56
N ASP A 271 -33.63 18.11 23.94
CA ASP A 271 -34.38 19.24 24.53
C ASP A 271 -34.27 19.26 26.06
N TRP A 272 -33.26 19.97 26.57
CA TRP A 272 -33.05 20.17 28.01
C TRP A 272 -34.21 20.90 28.73
N ASN A 273 -35.10 21.54 28.00
CA ASN A 273 -36.25 22.25 28.60
C ASN A 273 -37.49 21.39 28.67
N TYR A 274 -37.47 20.19 28.07
CA TYR A 274 -38.66 19.34 28.04
C TYR A 274 -39.09 18.91 29.43
N LYS A 275 -40.37 19.16 29.70
CA LYS A 275 -41.10 18.74 30.91
C LYS A 275 -42.42 18.13 30.49
N GLY A 276 -42.72 16.92 30.93
CA GLY A 276 -43.97 16.28 30.57
C GLY A 276 -43.86 14.76 30.51
N LYS A 277 -44.81 14.13 29.86
CA LYS A 277 -44.81 12.70 29.63
C LYS A 277 -44.55 12.41 28.16
N ALA A 278 -43.69 11.42 27.88
CA ALA A 278 -43.48 10.94 26.55
C ALA A 278 -43.36 9.40 26.55
N MET A 279 -43.82 8.81 25.46
CA MET A 279 -43.79 7.37 25.26
C MET A 279 -42.47 6.97 24.67
N TYR A 280 -41.84 5.98 25.25
CA TYR A 280 -40.66 5.33 24.68
C TYR A 280 -41.08 4.27 23.67
N CYS A 281 -40.19 3.89 22.78
CA CYS A 281 -40.44 2.90 21.70
C CYS A 281 -40.99 1.54 22.19
N THR A 282 -40.77 1.18 23.43
CA THR A 282 -41.35 -0.04 24.06
C THR A 282 -42.83 0.08 24.41
N GLY A 283 -43.48 1.25 24.15
CA GLY A 283 -44.85 1.54 24.51
C GLY A 283 -45.06 2.04 25.94
N LYS A 284 -44.03 2.05 26.76
CA LYS A 284 -44.08 2.60 28.14
C LYS A 284 -43.92 4.11 28.14
N THR A 285 -44.73 4.80 28.90
CA THR A 285 -44.70 6.25 29.06
C THR A 285 -43.90 6.62 30.30
N TYR A 286 -42.96 7.55 30.13
CA TYR A 286 -42.10 8.05 31.21
C TYR A 286 -42.34 9.54 31.45
N THR A 287 -41.97 9.99 32.65
CA THR A 287 -42.05 11.40 33.05
C THR A 287 -40.70 12.06 32.94
N PHE A 288 -40.63 13.19 32.26
CA PHE A 288 -39.40 13.93 31.99
C PHE A 288 -39.34 15.25 32.77
N ARG A 289 -38.13 15.59 33.23
CA ARG A 289 -37.77 16.88 33.79
C ARG A 289 -36.37 17.27 33.28
N ASN A 290 -36.26 18.48 32.76
CA ASN A 290 -35.05 18.98 32.16
C ASN A 290 -34.48 17.98 31.09
N GLY A 291 -35.38 17.50 30.22
CA GLY A 291 -35.03 16.60 29.12
C GLY A 291 -34.79 15.15 29.52
N ALA A 292 -34.57 14.83 30.79
CA ALA A 292 -34.25 13.47 31.25
C ALA A 292 -35.46 12.81 31.94
N ALA A 293 -35.64 11.52 31.74
CA ALA A 293 -36.64 10.72 32.44
C ALA A 293 -36.27 10.57 33.93
N ILE A 294 -37.26 10.76 34.81
CA ILE A 294 -37.08 10.71 36.26
C ILE A 294 -37.59 9.38 36.88
N ASP A 295 -38.26 8.56 36.10
CA ASP A 295 -38.93 7.32 36.51
C ASP A 295 -38.47 6.11 35.65
N TYR A 296 -37.30 6.22 35.00
CA TYR A 296 -36.71 5.14 34.21
C TYR A 296 -35.75 4.29 35.05
N ASP A 297 -35.95 2.99 35.07
CA ASP A 297 -35.23 2.02 35.89
C ASP A 297 -33.96 1.43 35.21
N GLY A 298 -33.65 1.90 34.01
CA GLY A 298 -32.40 1.53 33.29
C GLY A 298 -32.42 0.19 32.58
N TYR A 299 -33.51 -0.57 32.65
CA TYR A 299 -33.56 -1.90 32.07
C TYR A 299 -34.35 -1.98 30.75
N VAL A 300 -33.67 -1.74 29.62
CA VAL A 300 -34.12 -2.15 28.27
C VAL A 300 -32.92 -2.58 27.48
N ALA A 301 -32.96 -3.80 26.87
CA ALA A 301 -31.93 -4.26 26.01
C ALA A 301 -31.83 -3.40 24.72
N ASP A 302 -30.61 -3.04 24.29
CA ASP A 302 -30.39 -2.15 23.15
C ASP A 302 -31.02 -2.66 21.85
N ALA A 303 -31.04 -3.99 21.63
CA ALA A 303 -31.71 -4.63 20.49
C ALA A 303 -33.24 -4.38 20.46
N ALA A 304 -33.87 -4.28 21.60
CA ALA A 304 -35.32 -3.99 21.65
C ALA A 304 -35.61 -2.53 21.27
N GLN A 305 -34.73 -1.60 21.59
CA GLN A 305 -34.81 -0.20 21.18
C GLN A 305 -34.71 -0.05 19.66
N ALA A 306 -33.68 -0.68 19.05
CA ALA A 306 -33.46 -0.65 17.61
C ALA A 306 -34.69 -1.22 16.87
N LEU A 307 -35.16 -2.41 17.24
CA LEU A 307 -36.32 -3.04 16.62
C LEU A 307 -37.61 -2.21 16.73
N ALA A 308 -37.80 -1.52 17.86
CA ALA A 308 -39.01 -0.74 18.07
C ALA A 308 -38.94 0.61 17.33
N LEU A 309 -37.77 1.20 17.15
CA LEU A 309 -37.58 2.37 16.31
C LEU A 309 -37.78 2.04 14.82
N ILE A 310 -37.29 0.90 14.37
CA ILE A 310 -37.54 0.38 13.03
C ILE A 310 -39.05 0.30 12.77
N LYS A 311 -39.82 -0.35 13.64
CA LYS A 311 -41.27 -0.48 13.54
C LYS A 311 -41.99 0.87 13.56
N TYR A 312 -41.48 1.82 14.33
CA TYR A 312 -42.03 3.18 14.38
C TYR A 312 -41.88 3.92 13.03
N TYR A 313 -40.72 3.80 12.38
CA TYR A 313 -40.48 4.44 11.07
C TYR A 313 -41.20 3.72 9.94
N GLU A 314 -41.29 2.39 9.96
CA GLU A 314 -42.12 1.61 9.04
C GLU A 314 -43.58 2.02 9.09
N ALA A 315 -44.12 2.21 10.32
CA ALA A 315 -45.49 2.67 10.53
C ALA A 315 -45.74 4.10 10.04
N LYS A 316 -44.68 4.94 9.91
CA LYS A 316 -44.76 6.31 9.36
C LYS A 316 -44.51 6.39 7.85
N GLY A 317 -44.39 5.25 7.15
CA GLY A 317 -44.25 5.19 5.69
C GLY A 317 -42.83 5.42 5.18
N ALA A 318 -41.82 5.26 6.02
CA ALA A 318 -40.43 5.18 5.56
C ALA A 318 -40.23 3.87 4.81
N THR A 319 -40.16 3.97 3.48
CA THR A 319 -40.11 2.79 2.57
C THR A 319 -38.71 2.24 2.33
N GLN A 320 -37.69 2.79 2.97
CA GLN A 320 -36.31 2.26 2.87
C GLN A 320 -35.58 2.47 4.21
N LEU A 321 -35.60 1.44 5.04
CA LEU A 321 -34.55 1.21 6.00
C LEU A 321 -33.50 0.37 5.28
N HIS A 322 -32.38 0.95 4.92
CA HIS A 322 -31.27 0.21 4.33
C HIS A 322 -30.61 -0.60 5.43
N TRP A 323 -30.71 -1.92 5.29
CA TRP A 323 -29.98 -2.94 6.06
C TRP A 323 -28.61 -3.16 5.41
#